data_cd444aed5e56a98fd860ca464e7f9f2b
#
_entry.id   cd444aed5e56a98fd860ca464e7f9f2b
#
_cell.length_a   1.000
_cell.length_b   1.000
_cell.length_c   1.000
_cell.angle_alpha   90.00
_cell.angle_beta   90.00
_cell.angle_gamma   90.00
#
_symmetry.space_group_name_H-M   'P 1'
#
loop_
_entity.id
_entity.type
_entity.pdbx_description
1 polymer ?
#
loop_
_entity_poly.entity_id
_entity_poly.type
_entity_poly.pdbx_seq_one_letter_code
_entity_poly.pdbx_strand_id
1 'polypeptide(L)'
;MFQLTAGYSGNIPDPIGSTSFEVAGFYSPGGVGNLNNQSTYTNIRNNADPDYGYGKLNFKRGFILPLNFSLTGAFNGQITTSNLMPTEQYGLGGYNTVRRYDERVANGDNAWVTNVELRTPPGSIFKIFGNQEVDDRIQFLAFWDYGWVGFNNAAPGQVATYLMGVGPGLRYNIDRFVSVQFDWGFQLKQTPAGSKANDRAELSATIAY
;
A
#
# COMPACT_ATOMS: atom_id res chain seq x y z
N MET A 1 8.99 14.55 18.57
CA MET A 1 8.67 15.20 17.29
C MET A 1 7.32 15.90 17.43
N PHE A 2 7.20 17.11 16.89
CA PHE A 2 5.91 17.82 16.79
C PHE A 2 5.56 17.95 15.32
N GLN A 3 4.33 17.60 14.95
CA GLN A 3 3.88 17.61 13.57
C GLN A 3 2.42 18.06 13.50
N LEU A 4 2.13 18.96 12.60
CA LEU A 4 0.78 19.38 12.23
C LEU A 4 0.33 18.58 11.02
N THR A 5 -0.91 18.12 11.03
CA THR A 5 -1.51 17.37 9.93
C THR A 5 -2.84 17.98 9.56
N ALA A 6 -3.06 18.13 8.26
CA ALA A 6 -4.36 18.51 7.72
C ALA A 6 -4.66 17.58 6.53
N GLY A 7 -5.90 17.11 6.44
CA GLY A 7 -6.31 16.20 5.38
C GLY A 7 -7.76 16.36 4.99
N TYR A 8 -8.06 15.88 3.79
CA TYR A 8 -9.42 15.81 3.26
C TYR A 8 -9.62 14.47 2.56
N SER A 9 -10.73 13.80 2.82
CA SER A 9 -11.07 12.53 2.20
C SER A 9 -12.51 12.52 1.72
N GLY A 10 -12.79 11.70 0.72
CA GLY A 10 -14.11 11.54 0.18
C GLY A 10 -14.33 10.19 -0.48
N ASN A 11 -15.60 9.81 -0.60
CA ASN A 11 -16.04 8.66 -1.34
C ASN A 11 -17.22 9.05 -2.23
N ILE A 12 -17.10 8.80 -3.52
CA ILE A 12 -18.08 9.17 -4.55
C ILE A 12 -18.53 7.89 -5.26
N PRO A 13 -19.71 7.34 -4.91
CA PRO A 13 -20.31 6.25 -5.65
C PRO A 13 -20.90 6.75 -6.97
N ASP A 14 -20.91 5.90 -7.98
CA ASP A 14 -21.58 6.12 -9.25
C ASP A 14 -22.12 4.78 -9.81
N PRO A 15 -22.92 4.79 -10.91
CA PRO A 15 -23.57 3.58 -11.44
C PRO A 15 -22.61 2.46 -11.86
N ILE A 16 -21.35 2.75 -12.12
CA ILE A 16 -20.35 1.77 -12.57
C ILE A 16 -19.30 1.47 -11.51
N GLY A 17 -19.41 2.05 -10.30
CA GLY A 17 -18.46 1.79 -9.23
C GLY A 17 -18.38 2.86 -8.16
N SER A 18 -17.18 3.05 -7.60
CA SER A 18 -16.93 4.08 -6.59
C SER A 18 -15.50 4.60 -6.68
N THR A 19 -15.35 5.88 -6.36
CA THR A 19 -14.04 6.54 -6.23
C THR A 19 -13.85 6.96 -4.78
N SER A 20 -12.76 6.56 -4.15
CA SER A 20 -12.33 7.09 -2.87
C SER A 20 -10.98 7.79 -3.00
N PHE A 21 -10.82 8.87 -2.25
CA PHE A 21 -9.57 9.62 -2.23
C PHE A 21 -9.31 10.19 -0.84
N GLU A 22 -8.04 10.38 -0.56
CA GLU A 22 -7.55 11.06 0.63
C GLU A 22 -6.31 11.87 0.25
N VAL A 23 -6.29 13.14 0.63
CA VAL A 23 -5.12 14.04 0.51
C VAL A 23 -4.77 14.51 1.89
N ALA A 24 -3.51 14.39 2.29
CA ALA A 24 -3.04 14.84 3.60
C ALA A 24 -1.72 15.60 3.46
N GLY A 25 -1.61 16.71 4.17
CA GLY A 25 -0.38 17.48 4.32
C GLY A 25 0.15 17.35 5.75
N PHE A 26 1.45 17.23 5.86
CA PHE A 26 2.19 17.09 7.12
C PHE A 26 3.26 18.16 7.19
N TYR A 27 3.36 18.85 8.32
CA TYR A 27 4.34 19.89 8.54
C TYR A 27 4.91 19.84 9.95
N SER A 28 6.22 19.82 10.05
CA SER A 28 6.98 20.00 11.29
C SER A 28 7.69 21.36 11.23
N PRO A 29 7.40 22.31 12.14
CA PRO A 29 8.03 23.63 12.12
C PRO A 29 9.47 23.64 12.69
N GLY A 30 9.98 22.50 13.16
CA GLY A 30 11.26 22.48 13.88
C GLY A 30 11.20 23.16 15.25
N GLY A 31 12.28 23.05 16.03
CA GLY A 31 12.48 23.80 17.27
C GLY A 31 11.51 23.58 18.43
N VAL A 32 10.52 22.69 18.29
CA VAL A 32 9.55 22.38 19.33
C VAL A 32 10.02 21.22 20.18
N GLY A 33 10.47 21.51 21.39
CA GLY A 33 11.02 20.52 22.33
C GLY A 33 12.52 20.25 22.13
N ASN A 34 13.14 19.65 23.15
CA ASN A 34 14.61 19.54 23.25
C ASN A 34 15.27 18.66 22.18
N LEU A 35 14.52 17.73 21.58
CA LEU A 35 15.05 16.80 20.56
C LEU A 35 14.64 17.17 19.13
N ASN A 36 13.82 18.20 18.94
CA ASN A 36 13.39 18.65 17.62
C ASN A 36 14.30 19.75 17.09
N ASN A 37 15.59 19.45 16.97
CA ASN A 37 16.64 20.39 16.55
C ASN A 37 17.52 19.79 15.46
N GLN A 38 18.26 20.66 14.76
CA GLN A 38 19.09 20.30 13.62
C GLN A 38 20.12 19.21 13.94
N SER A 39 20.81 19.30 15.09
CA SER A 39 21.85 18.32 15.43
C SER A 39 21.28 16.91 15.64
N THR A 40 20.13 16.79 16.26
CA THR A 40 19.44 15.50 16.46
C THR A 40 19.07 14.88 15.11
N TYR A 41 18.50 15.67 14.19
CA TYR A 41 18.08 15.19 12.89
C TYR A 41 19.26 14.80 12.00
N THR A 42 20.30 15.64 11.93
CA THR A 42 21.49 15.38 11.12
C THR A 42 22.28 14.17 11.63
N ASN A 43 22.28 13.90 12.95
CA ASN A 43 22.91 12.71 13.51
C ASN A 43 22.20 11.40 13.12
N ILE A 44 20.89 11.43 12.86
CA ILE A 44 20.13 10.25 12.44
C ILE A 44 20.21 10.09 10.92
N ARG A 45 20.09 11.18 10.17
CA ARG A 45 20.16 11.19 8.72
C ARG A 45 20.83 12.47 8.23
N ASN A 46 21.86 12.32 7.42
CA ASN A 46 22.55 13.46 6.82
C ASN A 46 21.59 14.33 6.01
N ASN A 47 21.71 15.66 6.15
CA ASN A 47 20.85 16.67 5.54
C ASN A 47 19.35 16.57 5.91
N ALA A 48 18.97 15.85 6.96
CA ALA A 48 17.64 15.94 7.51
C ALA A 48 17.46 17.23 8.30
N ASP A 49 16.30 17.86 8.16
CA ASP A 49 15.94 19.12 8.82
C ASP A 49 14.73 18.87 9.73
N PRO A 50 14.69 19.43 10.95
CA PRO A 50 13.50 19.39 11.79
C PRO A 50 12.32 20.22 11.24
N ASP A 51 12.61 21.21 10.38
CA ASP A 51 11.62 21.94 9.60
C ASP A 51 11.42 21.23 8.26
N TYR A 52 10.32 20.49 8.13
CA TYR A 52 10.00 19.74 6.93
C TYR A 52 8.50 19.66 6.68
N GLY A 53 8.14 19.45 5.42
CA GLY A 53 6.77 19.17 5.02
C GLY A 53 6.71 18.11 3.94
N TYR A 54 5.63 17.35 3.94
CA TYR A 54 5.32 16.40 2.88
C TYR A 54 3.82 16.26 2.67
N GLY A 55 3.45 15.85 1.47
CA GLY A 55 2.07 15.54 1.10
C GLY A 55 1.90 14.06 0.80
N LYS A 56 0.72 13.51 1.13
CA LYS A 56 0.28 12.17 0.73
C LYS A 56 -1.01 12.25 -0.07
N LEU A 57 -1.10 11.39 -1.06
CA LEU A 57 -2.31 11.14 -1.85
C LEU A 57 -2.61 9.65 -1.83
N ASN A 58 -3.83 9.30 -1.43
CA ASN A 58 -4.40 7.97 -1.62
C ASN A 58 -5.61 8.11 -2.55
N PHE A 59 -5.63 7.34 -3.62
CA PHE A 59 -6.72 7.32 -4.58
C PHE A 59 -7.06 5.88 -4.92
N LYS A 60 -8.36 5.56 -4.91
CA LYS A 60 -8.83 4.22 -5.29
C LYS A 60 -10.09 4.34 -6.13
N ARG A 61 -10.10 3.63 -7.25
CA ARG A 61 -11.25 3.50 -8.13
C ARG A 61 -11.63 2.04 -8.28
N GLY A 62 -12.88 1.72 -7.96
CA GLY A 62 -13.49 0.44 -8.26
C GLY A 62 -14.44 0.56 -9.44
N PHE A 63 -14.43 -0.43 -10.32
CA PHE A 63 -15.34 -0.57 -11.45
C PHE A 63 -16.10 -1.89 -11.36
N ILE A 64 -17.39 -1.85 -11.65
CA ILE A 64 -18.22 -3.02 -11.90
C ILE A 64 -18.18 -3.28 -13.41
N LEU A 65 -17.67 -4.43 -13.80
CA LEU A 65 -17.54 -4.86 -15.19
C LEU A 65 -18.69 -5.77 -15.59
N PRO A 66 -18.91 -6.01 -16.91
CA PRO A 66 -19.86 -7.01 -17.36
C PRO A 66 -19.66 -8.38 -16.70
N LEU A 67 -20.73 -9.17 -16.58
CA LEU A 67 -20.76 -10.47 -15.93
C LEU A 67 -20.36 -10.42 -14.43
N ASN A 68 -20.54 -9.29 -13.77
CA ASN A 68 -20.19 -9.07 -12.35
C ASN A 68 -18.71 -9.27 -11.99
N PHE A 69 -17.79 -9.15 -12.96
CA PHE A 69 -16.41 -8.95 -12.65
C PHE A 69 -16.19 -7.57 -12.01
N SER A 70 -15.13 -7.41 -11.26
CA SER A 70 -14.75 -6.11 -10.72
C SER A 70 -13.27 -5.82 -10.99
N LEU A 71 -12.97 -4.56 -11.35
CA LEU A 71 -11.62 -4.05 -11.49
C LEU A 71 -11.41 -2.96 -10.45
N THR A 72 -10.33 -3.06 -9.70
CA THR A 72 -9.94 -2.02 -8.75
C THR A 72 -8.55 -1.50 -9.12
N GLY A 73 -8.42 -0.19 -9.24
CA GLY A 73 -7.15 0.51 -9.32
C GLY A 73 -6.94 1.35 -8.07
N ALA A 74 -5.76 1.28 -7.48
CA ALA A 74 -5.35 2.15 -6.37
C ALA A 74 -4.03 2.84 -6.69
N PHE A 75 -3.89 4.08 -6.26
CA PHE A 75 -2.68 4.86 -6.35
C PHE A 75 -2.40 5.51 -5.00
N ASN A 76 -1.18 5.34 -4.50
CA ASN A 76 -0.70 5.96 -3.28
C ASN A 76 0.60 6.70 -3.59
N GLY A 77 0.71 7.94 -3.14
CA GLY A 77 1.88 8.77 -3.38
C GLY A 77 2.30 9.56 -2.15
N GLN A 78 3.59 9.84 -2.06
CA GLN A 78 4.19 10.76 -1.11
C GLN A 78 5.16 11.67 -1.85
N ILE A 79 5.07 12.97 -1.59
CA ILE A 79 5.95 13.97 -2.17
C ILE A 79 6.47 14.94 -1.11
N THR A 80 7.75 15.25 -1.19
CA THR A 80 8.44 16.24 -0.33
C THR A 80 9.64 16.83 -1.03
N THR A 81 10.06 18.00 -0.61
CA THR A 81 11.32 18.62 -0.99
C THR A 81 12.43 18.42 0.07
N SER A 82 12.06 17.88 1.24
CA SER A 82 12.95 17.69 2.39
C SER A 82 13.52 16.28 2.45
N ASN A 83 14.68 16.13 3.10
CA ASN A 83 15.17 14.82 3.53
C ASN A 83 14.41 14.37 4.77
N LEU A 84 13.48 13.46 4.62
CA LEU A 84 12.66 13.00 5.72
C LEU A 84 13.42 12.05 6.65
N MET A 85 13.09 12.10 7.92
CA MET A 85 13.54 11.10 8.89
C MET A 85 13.08 9.70 8.45
N PRO A 86 13.83 8.63 8.79
CA PRO A 86 13.46 7.26 8.42
C PRO A 86 12.03 6.85 8.82
N THR A 87 11.50 7.44 9.89
CA THR A 87 10.12 7.23 10.37
C THR A 87 9.06 7.84 9.45
N GLU A 88 9.41 8.89 8.73
CA GLU A 88 8.52 9.62 7.82
C GLU A 88 8.70 9.20 6.35
N GLN A 89 9.77 8.45 6.05
CA GLN A 89 9.99 7.91 4.71
C GLN A 89 8.89 6.91 4.33
N TYR A 90 8.49 6.96 3.07
CA TYR A 90 7.60 5.98 2.50
C TYR A 90 8.30 4.63 2.41
N GLY A 91 7.69 3.59 3.00
CA GLY A 91 8.16 2.22 2.90
C GLY A 91 7.55 1.51 1.70
N LEU A 92 8.37 0.95 0.85
CA LEU A 92 7.99 0.19 -0.33
C LEU A 92 8.33 -1.29 -0.16
N GLY A 93 7.41 -2.16 -0.54
CA GLY A 93 7.41 -3.59 -0.31
C GLY A 93 6.44 -3.98 0.80
N GLY A 94 5.91 -5.20 0.72
CA GLY A 94 4.93 -5.76 1.64
C GLY A 94 3.51 -5.75 1.09
N TYR A 95 2.62 -6.35 1.88
CA TYR A 95 1.24 -6.62 1.50
C TYR A 95 0.45 -5.38 1.06
N ASN A 96 0.70 -4.24 1.70
CA ASN A 96 -0.05 -3.01 1.45
C ASN A 96 0.53 -2.13 0.33
N THR A 97 1.66 -2.49 -0.25
CA THR A 97 2.32 -1.71 -1.32
C THR A 97 2.60 -2.56 -2.54
N VAL A 98 3.71 -3.26 -2.60
CA VAL A 98 4.04 -4.20 -3.68
C VAL A 98 4.15 -5.59 -3.07
N ARG A 99 3.11 -6.39 -3.26
CA ARG A 99 3.03 -7.76 -2.75
C ARG A 99 4.17 -8.59 -3.29
N ARG A 100 4.60 -9.58 -2.54
CA ARG A 100 5.72 -10.46 -2.83
C ARG A 100 7.07 -9.99 -2.24
N TYR A 101 7.25 -8.71 -1.95
CA TYR A 101 8.46 -8.20 -1.32
C TYR A 101 8.32 -8.13 0.19
N ASP A 102 9.44 -8.20 0.91
CA ASP A 102 9.43 -7.98 2.35
C ASP A 102 8.97 -6.56 2.68
N GLU A 103 8.35 -6.42 3.85
CA GLU A 103 7.87 -5.12 4.32
C GLU A 103 9.02 -4.11 4.36
N ARG A 104 8.78 -2.95 3.73
CA ARG A 104 9.73 -1.85 3.69
C ARG A 104 11.13 -2.22 3.16
N VAL A 105 11.22 -3.16 2.22
CA VAL A 105 12.50 -3.56 1.61
C VAL A 105 13.23 -2.39 0.92
N ALA A 106 12.48 -1.36 0.54
CA ALA A 106 13.00 -0.09 0.08
C ALA A 106 12.25 1.06 0.79
N ASN A 107 12.95 2.18 1.02
CA ASN A 107 12.36 3.37 1.60
C ASN A 107 12.80 4.59 0.80
N GLY A 108 12.02 5.68 0.83
CA GLY A 108 12.37 6.92 0.14
C GLY A 108 11.59 8.11 0.66
N ASP A 109 12.06 9.31 0.32
CA ASP A 109 11.39 10.57 0.66
C ASP A 109 10.17 10.79 -0.22
N ASN A 110 10.34 10.50 -1.51
CA ASN A 110 9.31 10.55 -2.53
C ASN A 110 8.98 9.14 -2.98
N ALA A 111 7.70 8.86 -3.18
CA ALA A 111 7.24 7.54 -3.56
C ALA A 111 5.91 7.58 -4.31
N TRP A 112 5.66 6.58 -5.12
CA TRP A 112 4.33 6.26 -5.60
C TRP A 112 4.16 4.76 -5.80
N VAL A 113 2.93 4.28 -5.58
CA VAL A 113 2.55 2.88 -5.72
C VAL A 113 1.24 2.82 -6.49
N THR A 114 1.15 1.89 -7.42
CA THR A 114 -0.08 1.56 -8.14
C THR A 114 -0.37 0.08 -7.95
N ASN A 115 -1.61 -0.22 -7.57
CA ASN A 115 -2.12 -1.58 -7.44
C ASN A 115 -3.33 -1.74 -8.35
N VAL A 116 -3.38 -2.81 -9.11
CA VAL A 116 -4.52 -3.16 -9.97
C VAL A 116 -4.97 -4.58 -9.65
N GLU A 117 -6.25 -4.76 -9.40
CA GLU A 117 -6.84 -6.07 -9.14
C GLU A 117 -8.06 -6.31 -10.02
N LEU A 118 -8.08 -7.43 -10.74
CA LEU A 118 -9.23 -7.96 -11.44
C LEU A 118 -9.79 -9.13 -10.64
N ARG A 119 -11.07 -9.06 -10.26
CA ARG A 119 -11.75 -10.10 -9.48
C ARG A 119 -12.88 -10.74 -10.25
N THR A 120 -13.06 -12.04 -10.06
CA THR A 120 -14.19 -12.78 -10.59
C THR A 120 -15.50 -12.37 -9.92
N PRO A 121 -16.67 -12.69 -10.53
CA PRO A 121 -17.93 -12.65 -9.84
C PRO A 121 -17.87 -13.44 -8.53
N PRO A 122 -18.59 -13.00 -7.46
CA PRO A 122 -18.66 -13.76 -6.23
C PRO A 122 -19.45 -15.08 -6.45
N GLY A 123 -18.86 -16.18 -6.06
CA GLY A 123 -19.49 -17.48 -5.96
C GLY A 123 -19.82 -17.84 -4.51
N SER A 124 -20.56 -18.92 -4.29
CA SER A 124 -20.81 -19.48 -2.95
C SER A 124 -20.48 -20.97 -2.96
N ILE A 125 -19.63 -21.39 -2.05
CA ILE A 125 -19.27 -22.80 -1.87
C ILE A 125 -20.46 -23.57 -1.26
N PHE A 126 -21.08 -23.01 -0.22
CA PHE A 126 -22.18 -23.65 0.48
C PHE A 126 -23.39 -23.87 -0.42
N LYS A 127 -23.71 -22.94 -1.33
CA LYS A 127 -24.79 -23.11 -2.30
C LYS A 127 -24.52 -24.23 -3.30
N ILE A 128 -23.26 -24.44 -3.69
CA ILE A 128 -22.88 -25.57 -4.58
C ILE A 128 -23.16 -26.91 -3.89
N PHE A 129 -22.97 -27.00 -2.57
CA PHE A 129 -23.23 -28.20 -1.78
C PHE A 129 -24.66 -28.27 -1.22
N GLY A 130 -25.57 -27.39 -1.69
CA GLY A 130 -27.01 -27.45 -1.36
C GLY A 130 -27.40 -26.72 -0.07
N ASN A 131 -26.50 -26.11 0.65
CA ASN A 131 -26.81 -25.28 1.82
C ASN A 131 -27.01 -23.82 1.39
N GLN A 132 -28.23 -23.31 1.58
CA GLN A 132 -28.61 -21.93 1.22
C GLN A 132 -28.70 -20.99 2.43
N GLU A 133 -28.52 -21.49 3.63
CA GLU A 133 -28.65 -20.70 4.86
C GLU A 133 -27.36 -19.90 5.18
N VAL A 134 -26.21 -20.34 4.67
CA VAL A 134 -24.94 -19.70 4.89
C VAL A 134 -24.65 -18.72 3.76
N ASP A 135 -24.51 -17.42 4.09
CA ASP A 135 -24.07 -16.40 3.11
C ASP A 135 -22.54 -16.41 3.04
N ASP A 136 -22.00 -17.19 2.11
CA ASP A 136 -20.58 -17.22 1.83
C ASP A 136 -20.26 -16.63 0.47
N ARG A 137 -19.08 -16.04 0.34
CA ARG A 137 -18.61 -15.41 -0.90
C ARG A 137 -17.15 -15.76 -1.17
N ILE A 138 -16.93 -16.47 -2.27
CA ILE A 138 -15.59 -16.76 -2.78
C ILE A 138 -15.36 -15.98 -4.07
N GLN A 139 -14.19 -15.33 -4.18
CA GLN A 139 -13.74 -14.66 -5.38
C GLN A 139 -12.27 -14.99 -5.65
N PHE A 140 -11.96 -15.31 -6.90
CA PHE A 140 -10.58 -15.36 -7.36
C PHE A 140 -10.18 -13.99 -7.90
N LEU A 141 -8.90 -13.68 -7.82
CA LEU A 141 -8.36 -12.44 -8.35
C LEU A 141 -7.01 -12.64 -9.02
N ALA A 142 -6.69 -11.73 -9.92
CA ALA A 142 -5.35 -11.49 -10.41
C ALA A 142 -4.95 -10.06 -10.04
N PHE A 143 -3.71 -9.86 -9.64
CA PHE A 143 -3.20 -8.55 -9.28
C PHE A 143 -1.90 -8.21 -10.00
N TRP A 144 -1.67 -6.91 -10.16
CA TRP A 144 -0.44 -6.29 -10.59
C TRP A 144 -0.14 -5.09 -9.69
N ASP A 145 1.06 -5.08 -9.11
CA ASP A 145 1.54 -4.03 -8.21
C ASP A 145 2.82 -3.44 -8.78
N TYR A 146 2.92 -2.13 -8.76
CA TYR A 146 4.12 -1.39 -9.10
C TYR A 146 4.35 -0.28 -8.08
N GLY A 147 5.60 -0.08 -7.68
CA GLY A 147 5.95 1.02 -6.80
C GLY A 147 7.37 1.53 -7.06
N TRP A 148 7.57 2.82 -6.82
CA TRP A 148 8.83 3.52 -6.95
C TRP A 148 9.10 4.36 -5.70
N VAL A 149 10.36 4.42 -5.29
CA VAL A 149 10.86 5.32 -4.23
C VAL A 149 12.14 6.02 -4.67
N GLY A 150 12.30 7.26 -4.20
CA GLY A 150 13.48 8.07 -4.45
C GLY A 150 13.81 9.01 -3.28
N PHE A 151 14.99 9.60 -3.33
CA PHE A 151 15.53 10.48 -2.30
C PHE A 151 15.75 11.88 -2.85
N ASN A 152 15.60 12.91 -2.01
CA ASN A 152 15.90 14.29 -2.41
C ASN A 152 17.41 14.53 -2.45
N ASN A 153 18.12 14.26 -1.34
CA ASN A 153 19.58 14.34 -1.27
C ASN A 153 20.10 12.96 -0.87
N ALA A 154 20.25 12.08 -1.87
CA ALA A 154 20.71 10.72 -1.65
C ALA A 154 22.10 10.69 -1.02
N ALA A 155 22.27 9.95 0.07
CA ALA A 155 23.59 9.64 0.60
C ALA A 155 24.32 8.62 -0.31
N PRO A 156 25.66 8.51 -0.23
CA PRO A 156 26.39 7.48 -0.96
C PRO A 156 25.79 6.10 -0.72
N GLY A 157 25.46 5.37 -1.80
CA GLY A 157 24.84 4.06 -1.75
C GLY A 157 23.30 4.06 -1.73
N GLN A 158 22.65 5.20 -1.52
CA GLN A 158 21.20 5.34 -1.69
C GLN A 158 20.86 5.58 -3.17
N VAL A 159 20.03 4.74 -3.75
CA VAL A 159 19.61 4.83 -5.16
C VAL A 159 18.10 4.73 -5.22
N ALA A 160 17.49 5.57 -6.06
CA ALA A 160 16.08 5.42 -6.38
C ALA A 160 15.83 4.02 -6.96
N THR A 161 14.76 3.39 -6.54
CA THR A 161 14.44 2.03 -6.97
C THR A 161 12.94 1.85 -7.20
N TYR A 162 12.59 0.79 -7.94
CA TYR A 162 11.21 0.38 -8.11
C TYR A 162 11.06 -1.11 -7.81
N LEU A 163 9.85 -1.51 -7.47
CA LEU A 163 9.44 -2.90 -7.28
C LEU A 163 8.26 -3.19 -8.20
N MET A 164 8.13 -4.44 -8.64
CA MET A 164 7.00 -4.87 -9.46
C MET A 164 6.66 -6.33 -9.16
N GLY A 165 5.38 -6.59 -8.89
CA GLY A 165 4.86 -7.89 -8.56
C GLY A 165 3.55 -8.19 -9.28
N VAL A 166 3.28 -9.47 -9.53
CA VAL A 166 2.02 -9.99 -10.07
C VAL A 166 1.65 -11.27 -9.35
N GLY A 167 0.39 -11.64 -9.39
CA GLY A 167 -0.01 -12.94 -8.87
C GLY A 167 -1.51 -13.17 -8.86
N PRO A 168 -1.92 -14.43 -8.65
CA PRO A 168 -3.28 -14.77 -8.31
C PRO A 168 -3.54 -14.57 -6.82
N GLY A 169 -4.83 -14.47 -6.48
CA GLY A 169 -5.28 -14.46 -5.11
C GLY A 169 -6.70 -14.98 -4.95
N LEU A 170 -7.12 -15.12 -3.71
CA LEU A 170 -8.43 -15.61 -3.32
C LEU A 170 -8.93 -14.78 -2.14
N ARG A 171 -10.21 -14.47 -2.18
CA ARG A 171 -10.94 -13.85 -1.08
C ARG A 171 -12.12 -14.72 -0.74
N TYR A 172 -12.25 -15.11 0.51
CA TYR A 172 -13.34 -15.91 0.99
C TYR A 172 -13.94 -15.31 2.27
N ASN A 173 -15.21 -15.05 2.26
CA ASN A 173 -15.93 -14.52 3.41
C ASN A 173 -17.11 -15.42 3.73
N ILE A 174 -17.36 -15.63 5.02
CA ILE A 174 -18.55 -16.28 5.53
C ILE A 174 -19.27 -15.25 6.39
N ASP A 175 -20.38 -14.76 5.87
CA ASP A 175 -21.19 -13.73 6.53
C ASP A 175 -20.29 -12.54 6.96
N ARG A 176 -20.44 -12.05 8.20
CA ARG A 176 -19.56 -11.06 8.84
C ARG A 176 -18.50 -11.71 9.75
N PHE A 177 -18.54 -13.01 9.92
CA PHE A 177 -17.78 -13.70 10.96
C PHE A 177 -16.40 -14.16 10.51
N VAL A 178 -16.22 -14.53 9.26
CA VAL A 178 -14.95 -15.06 8.77
C VAL A 178 -14.54 -14.35 7.48
N SER A 179 -13.32 -13.88 7.44
CA SER A 179 -12.68 -13.35 6.22
C SER A 179 -11.32 -14.00 6.03
N VAL A 180 -11.11 -14.63 4.89
CA VAL A 180 -9.84 -15.25 4.50
C VAL A 180 -9.34 -14.60 3.23
N GLN A 181 -8.08 -14.20 3.23
CA GLN A 181 -7.38 -13.64 2.09
C GLN A 181 -6.11 -14.43 1.83
N PHE A 182 -5.94 -14.86 0.60
CA PHE A 182 -4.75 -15.55 0.14
C PHE A 182 -4.23 -14.87 -1.12
N ASP A 183 -2.96 -14.54 -1.15
CA ASP A 183 -2.27 -14.00 -2.32
C ASP A 183 -0.98 -14.77 -2.58
N TRP A 184 -0.75 -15.16 -3.82
CA TRP A 184 0.48 -15.81 -4.26
C TRP A 184 1.16 -14.94 -5.30
N GLY A 185 2.22 -14.25 -4.89
CA GLY A 185 2.89 -13.24 -5.69
C GLY A 185 4.21 -13.72 -6.29
N PHE A 186 4.55 -13.16 -7.45
CA PHE A 186 5.80 -13.36 -8.17
C PHE A 186 6.50 -12.02 -8.37
N GLN A 187 7.80 -11.97 -8.04
CA GLN A 187 8.63 -10.81 -8.34
C GLN A 187 8.92 -10.71 -9.84
N LEU A 188 8.66 -9.53 -10.41
CA LEU A 188 9.10 -9.22 -11.78
C LEU A 188 10.43 -8.45 -11.81
N LYS A 189 10.89 -7.94 -10.66
CA LYS A 189 12.20 -7.32 -10.49
C LYS A 189 12.89 -7.83 -9.23
N GLN A 190 14.10 -8.32 -9.35
CA GLN A 190 14.93 -8.69 -8.21
C GLN A 190 15.43 -7.44 -7.47
N THR A 191 15.44 -7.50 -6.14
CA THR A 191 16.05 -6.46 -5.31
C THR A 191 17.54 -6.73 -5.15
N PRO A 192 18.38 -5.66 -4.99
CA PRO A 192 19.81 -5.83 -4.72
C PRO A 192 20.09 -6.62 -3.44
N ALA A 193 19.17 -6.64 -2.49
CA ALA A 193 19.29 -7.36 -1.22
C ALA A 193 19.13 -8.89 -1.33
N GLY A 194 19.02 -9.43 -2.55
CA GLY A 194 19.12 -10.88 -2.78
C GLY A 194 17.97 -11.68 -2.15
N SER A 195 16.73 -11.32 -2.41
CA SER A 195 15.59 -12.18 -2.09
C SER A 195 15.75 -13.52 -2.81
N LYS A 196 16.01 -14.60 -2.06
CA LYS A 196 16.33 -15.93 -2.58
C LYS A 196 15.16 -16.67 -3.23
N ALA A 197 13.93 -16.22 -3.03
CA ALA A 197 12.73 -16.84 -3.57
C ALA A 197 12.07 -15.90 -4.59
N ASN A 198 11.63 -16.43 -5.73
CA ASN A 198 10.93 -15.65 -6.76
C ASN A 198 9.42 -15.58 -6.53
N ASP A 199 8.89 -16.30 -5.52
CA ASP A 199 7.49 -16.39 -5.18
C ASP A 199 7.27 -16.35 -3.66
N ARG A 200 6.11 -15.86 -3.23
CA ARG A 200 5.68 -15.81 -1.83
C ARG A 200 4.18 -15.98 -1.77
N ALA A 201 3.73 -16.82 -0.84
CA ALA A 201 2.33 -16.92 -0.47
C ALA A 201 2.08 -16.17 0.84
N GLU A 202 1.01 -15.40 0.89
CA GLU A 202 0.55 -14.68 2.06
C GLU A 202 -0.89 -15.10 2.38
N LEU A 203 -1.14 -15.46 3.62
CA LEU A 203 -2.45 -15.85 4.13
C LEU A 203 -2.81 -14.96 5.31
N SER A 204 -4.00 -14.38 5.26
CA SER A 204 -4.61 -13.67 6.37
C SER A 204 -5.99 -14.25 6.65
N ALA A 205 -6.32 -14.48 7.92
CA ALA A 205 -7.64 -14.88 8.35
C ALA A 205 -8.10 -14.02 9.52
N THR A 206 -9.31 -13.52 9.43
CA THR A 206 -9.96 -12.73 10.49
C THR A 206 -11.23 -13.43 10.92
N ILE A 207 -11.42 -13.59 12.23
CA ILE A 207 -12.63 -14.12 12.85
C ILE A 207 -13.21 -13.03 13.74
N ALA A 208 -14.46 -12.66 13.51
CA ALA A 208 -15.21 -11.71 14.33
C ALA A 208 -16.39 -12.44 15.02
N TYR A 209 -16.78 -12.00 16.20
CA TYR A 209 -17.89 -12.56 16.99
C TYR A 209 -18.78 -11.44 17.54
#